data_5e4e2930f699cfc6614d5cf34fa6589a
#
_entry.id   5e4e2930f699cfc6614d5cf34fa6589a
#
_cell.length_a   1.000
_cell.length_b   1.000
_cell.length_c   1.000
_cell.angle_alpha   90.00
_cell.angle_beta   90.00
_cell.angle_gamma   90.00
#
_symmetry.space_group_name_H-M   'P 1'
#
loop_
_entity.id
_entity.type
_entity.pdbx_description
1 polymer ?
#
loop_
_entity_poly.entity_id
_entity_poly.type
_entity_poly.pdbx_seq_one_letter_code
_entity_poly.pdbx_strand_id
1 'polypeptide(L)'
;MLLLHLADIHFRDGEVGTAMDPNAHLRNEILRDAEDQVKALGQAPDAIVISGDVAFAAEASEFAYALSWLETLCTRCGVSPAAVFVVPGNHDASRKVSSRHVIQSLHKTIKGASDIGLEATIRGLLTDPETGRYLYESLDAYNDFAGRFFCSLLPPERTIASRDLTLNDGSTLRLSGFNSAFVSSAADKKGDLFVDPACLQLKRERGIVHLAVCHHPCSWLRDGDSLSDFLNDVAKIQLFGHEHTNRISLGRDWVRVHASAAHPDKTETGWEPGYNLIALRVDNTDGERRLQVDVHVRVWQTRPGQFRPKMDNASAVFQQSIALEAWSPPAAPSAVAPAVVQPAEQGPGVTIDLERTDQMDTLREISVRFFKLTLSQKSSIAGKLNLLEEEDANQPDFERFMRVFVRARQRGLIADLDREVKAAAAGGH
;
A
#
# COMPACT_ATOMS: atom_id res chain seq x y z
N MET A 1 -17.54 -1.66 -4.01
CA MET A 1 -16.11 -1.91 -3.77
C MET A 1 -15.91 -2.32 -2.32
N LEU A 2 -15.07 -3.29 -2.05
CA LEU A 2 -14.75 -3.75 -0.70
C LEU A 2 -13.24 -3.76 -0.51
N LEU A 3 -12.75 -3.18 0.60
CA LEU A 3 -11.35 -3.22 0.99
C LEU A 3 -11.22 -4.02 2.30
N LEU A 4 -10.24 -4.93 2.38
CA LEU A 4 -9.84 -5.57 3.62
C LEU A 4 -8.60 -4.83 4.15
N HIS A 5 -8.67 -4.25 5.35
CA HIS A 5 -7.62 -3.43 5.94
C HIS A 5 -7.02 -4.10 7.17
N LEU A 6 -5.70 -4.27 7.14
CA LEU A 6 -4.86 -4.84 8.17
C LEU A 6 -3.74 -3.87 8.57
N ALA A 7 -3.23 -3.99 9.79
CA ALA A 7 -2.05 -3.29 10.27
C ALA A 7 -1.32 -4.14 11.31
N ASP A 8 -0.06 -3.85 11.53
CA ASP A 8 0.70 -4.34 12.68
C ASP A 8 0.61 -5.87 12.83
N ILE A 9 1.00 -6.59 11.76
CA ILE A 9 0.93 -8.06 11.72
C ILE A 9 2.10 -8.68 12.47
N HIS A 10 3.28 -8.03 12.44
CA HIS A 10 4.46 -8.37 13.22
C HIS A 10 4.89 -9.84 13.11
N PHE A 11 5.11 -10.34 11.90
CA PHE A 11 5.74 -11.64 11.74
C PHE A 11 7.14 -11.61 12.37
N ARG A 12 7.44 -12.57 13.27
CA ARG A 12 8.71 -12.63 13.99
C ARG A 12 9.52 -13.83 13.54
N ASP A 13 10.77 -13.57 13.15
CA ASP A 13 11.72 -14.63 12.89
C ASP A 13 11.97 -15.50 14.12
N GLY A 14 12.16 -16.81 13.92
CA GLY A 14 12.32 -17.78 15.00
C GLY A 14 11.04 -18.16 15.77
N GLU A 15 9.93 -17.44 15.62
CA GLU A 15 8.63 -17.80 16.20
C GLU A 15 7.73 -18.43 15.15
N VAL A 16 7.54 -17.76 14.01
CA VAL A 16 6.59 -18.16 12.97
C VAL A 16 6.93 -19.53 12.39
N GLY A 17 5.92 -20.40 12.30
CA GLY A 17 6.08 -21.77 11.79
C GLY A 17 6.68 -22.74 12.79
N THR A 18 6.93 -22.32 14.05
CA THR A 18 7.40 -23.17 15.12
C THR A 18 6.29 -23.51 16.12
N ALA A 19 6.51 -24.48 16.99
CA ALA A 19 5.60 -24.79 18.10
C ALA A 19 5.55 -23.68 19.17
N MET A 20 6.47 -22.72 19.12
CA MET A 20 6.57 -21.59 20.06
C MET A 20 5.88 -20.34 19.56
N ASP A 21 5.24 -20.38 18.40
CA ASP A 21 4.55 -19.23 17.81
C ASP A 21 3.29 -18.84 18.61
N PRO A 22 3.33 -17.75 19.40
CA PRO A 22 2.23 -17.37 20.27
C PRO A 22 1.01 -16.83 19.53
N ASN A 23 1.21 -16.45 18.26
CA ASN A 23 0.21 -15.78 17.40
C ASN A 23 -0.35 -16.70 16.31
N ALA A 24 0.12 -17.96 16.21
CA ALA A 24 -0.32 -18.90 15.18
C ALA A 24 -1.85 -19.08 15.17
N HIS A 25 -2.43 -19.26 16.36
CA HIS A 25 -3.89 -19.41 16.51
C HIS A 25 -4.63 -18.16 16.02
N LEU A 26 -4.22 -16.98 16.46
CA LEU A 26 -4.88 -15.73 16.11
C LEU A 26 -4.79 -15.44 14.59
N ARG A 27 -3.63 -15.69 13.97
CA ARG A 27 -3.46 -15.57 12.51
C ARG A 27 -4.40 -16.48 11.74
N ASN A 28 -4.59 -17.72 12.21
CA ASN A 28 -5.55 -18.65 11.61
C ASN A 28 -6.99 -18.18 11.77
N GLU A 29 -7.34 -17.64 12.93
CA GLU A 29 -8.68 -17.11 13.19
C GLU A 29 -8.98 -15.83 12.35
N ILE A 30 -7.98 -14.98 12.08
CA ILE A 30 -8.15 -13.87 11.12
C ILE A 30 -8.50 -14.40 9.73
N LEU A 31 -7.76 -15.42 9.24
CA LEU A 31 -8.03 -16.03 7.94
C LEU A 31 -9.45 -16.58 7.85
N ARG A 32 -9.89 -17.26 8.91
CA ARG A 32 -11.22 -17.87 9.00
C ARG A 32 -12.33 -16.82 9.06
N ASP A 33 -12.20 -15.85 9.95
CA ASP A 33 -13.21 -14.81 10.12
C ASP A 33 -13.30 -13.91 8.89
N ALA A 34 -12.17 -13.55 8.26
CA ALA A 34 -12.16 -12.77 7.03
C ALA A 34 -12.89 -13.49 5.89
N GLU A 35 -12.66 -14.79 5.71
CA GLU A 35 -13.38 -15.62 4.74
C GLU A 35 -14.89 -15.62 5.01
N ASP A 36 -15.30 -15.80 6.28
CA ASP A 36 -16.71 -15.82 6.67
C ASP A 36 -17.38 -14.45 6.47
N GLN A 37 -16.67 -13.34 6.78
CA GLN A 37 -17.20 -11.99 6.56
C GLN A 37 -17.32 -11.64 5.06
N VAL A 38 -16.35 -12.02 4.25
CA VAL A 38 -16.40 -11.84 2.77
C VAL A 38 -17.61 -12.57 2.19
N LYS A 39 -17.86 -13.81 2.64
CA LYS A 39 -19.05 -14.58 2.25
C LYS A 39 -20.34 -13.90 2.72
N ALA A 40 -20.37 -13.39 3.94
CA ALA A 40 -21.55 -12.71 4.50
C ALA A 40 -21.86 -11.40 3.77
N LEU A 41 -20.84 -10.65 3.34
CA LEU A 41 -20.98 -9.43 2.54
C LEU A 41 -21.30 -9.72 1.05
N GLY A 42 -21.12 -10.98 0.61
CA GLY A 42 -21.42 -11.41 -0.76
C GLY A 42 -20.50 -10.81 -1.84
N GLN A 43 -19.35 -10.27 -1.44
CA GLN A 43 -18.40 -9.63 -2.35
C GLN A 43 -16.96 -9.92 -1.90
N ALA A 44 -16.11 -10.38 -2.83
CA ALA A 44 -14.67 -10.47 -2.61
C ALA A 44 -14.06 -9.06 -2.47
N PRO A 45 -12.99 -8.89 -1.68
CA PRO A 45 -12.28 -7.62 -1.63
C PRO A 45 -11.67 -7.25 -2.98
N ASP A 46 -11.82 -5.97 -3.35
CA ASP A 46 -11.16 -5.39 -4.52
C ASP A 46 -9.67 -5.10 -4.23
N ALA A 47 -9.33 -4.89 -2.95
CA ALA A 47 -7.94 -4.83 -2.48
C ALA A 47 -7.80 -5.25 -1.01
N ILE A 48 -6.60 -5.77 -0.68
CA ILE A 48 -6.12 -5.93 0.70
C ILE A 48 -5.13 -4.79 0.96
N VAL A 49 -5.45 -3.92 1.91
CA VAL A 49 -4.63 -2.76 2.29
C VAL A 49 -3.94 -3.05 3.61
N ILE A 50 -2.61 -2.92 3.65
CA ILE A 50 -1.82 -3.11 4.86
C ILE A 50 -1.13 -1.80 5.20
N SER A 51 -1.52 -1.20 6.32
CA SER A 51 -1.00 0.09 6.77
C SER A 51 0.25 -0.03 7.66
N GLY A 52 1.18 -0.92 7.28
CA GLY A 52 2.52 -1.05 7.86
C GLY A 52 2.68 -2.11 8.93
N ASP A 53 3.92 -2.28 9.36
CA ASP A 53 4.38 -3.25 10.35
C ASP A 53 4.00 -4.69 10.02
N VAL A 54 4.36 -5.09 8.81
CA VAL A 54 4.23 -6.48 8.33
C VAL A 54 5.22 -7.37 9.06
N ALA A 55 6.51 -7.00 9.05
CA ALA A 55 7.58 -7.64 9.77
C ALA A 55 7.70 -7.09 11.21
N PHE A 56 8.48 -7.74 12.06
CA PHE A 56 8.80 -7.26 13.40
C PHE A 56 10.20 -6.60 13.48
N ALA A 57 11.16 -7.11 12.71
CA ALA A 57 12.55 -6.67 12.71
C ALA A 57 13.12 -6.42 11.31
N ALA A 58 12.26 -6.40 10.29
CA ALA A 58 12.61 -6.26 8.88
C ALA A 58 13.56 -7.37 8.37
N GLU A 59 13.45 -8.59 8.92
CA GLU A 59 14.21 -9.74 8.42
C GLU A 59 13.54 -10.33 7.17
N ALA A 60 14.34 -10.79 6.20
CA ALA A 60 13.82 -11.36 4.96
C ALA A 60 12.91 -12.59 5.18
N SER A 61 13.18 -13.39 6.22
CA SER A 61 12.36 -14.52 6.62
C SER A 61 10.97 -14.10 7.09
N GLU A 62 10.84 -12.98 7.81
CA GLU A 62 9.55 -12.45 8.27
C GLU A 62 8.67 -12.06 7.08
N PHE A 63 9.24 -11.41 6.08
CA PHE A 63 8.52 -11.08 4.83
C PHE A 63 8.17 -12.33 3.99
N ALA A 64 9.02 -13.37 4.01
CA ALA A 64 8.70 -14.64 3.35
C ALA A 64 7.48 -15.33 3.99
N TYR A 65 7.40 -15.35 5.32
CA TYR A 65 6.21 -15.82 6.04
C TYR A 65 4.97 -14.97 5.73
N ALA A 66 5.14 -13.65 5.71
CA ALA A 66 4.06 -12.72 5.36
C ALA A 66 3.49 -13.02 3.97
N LEU A 67 4.33 -13.26 2.97
CA LEU A 67 3.89 -13.63 1.62
C LEU A 67 3.06 -14.89 1.60
N SER A 68 3.52 -15.96 2.26
CA SER A 68 2.79 -17.23 2.32
C SER A 68 1.43 -17.08 3.01
N TRP A 69 1.38 -16.32 4.10
CA TRP A 69 0.14 -16.04 4.82
C TRP A 69 -0.83 -15.19 3.99
N LEU A 70 -0.33 -14.16 3.32
CA LEU A 70 -1.12 -13.29 2.43
C LEU A 70 -1.66 -14.07 1.22
N GLU A 71 -0.90 -14.99 0.64
CA GLU A 71 -1.39 -15.88 -0.43
C GLU A 71 -2.56 -16.74 0.06
N THR A 72 -2.47 -17.24 1.30
CA THR A 72 -3.56 -17.99 1.92
C THR A 72 -4.79 -17.11 2.15
N LEU A 73 -4.60 -15.88 2.67
CA LEU A 73 -5.67 -14.90 2.86
C LEU A 73 -6.35 -14.56 1.53
N CYS A 74 -5.55 -14.26 0.51
CA CYS A 74 -6.05 -13.95 -0.84
C CYS A 74 -6.89 -15.10 -1.40
N THR A 75 -6.40 -16.33 -1.27
CA THR A 75 -7.11 -17.54 -1.75
C THR A 75 -8.45 -17.71 -1.03
N ARG A 76 -8.48 -17.60 0.29
CA ARG A 76 -9.70 -17.74 1.10
C ARG A 76 -10.73 -16.65 0.83
N CYS A 77 -10.27 -15.42 0.63
CA CYS A 77 -11.16 -14.28 0.34
C CYS A 77 -11.51 -14.13 -1.15
N GLY A 78 -10.96 -14.97 -2.02
CA GLY A 78 -11.23 -14.92 -3.47
C GLY A 78 -10.68 -13.67 -4.16
N VAL A 79 -9.54 -13.14 -3.68
CA VAL A 79 -8.88 -11.95 -4.20
C VAL A 79 -7.53 -12.28 -4.80
N SER A 80 -7.14 -11.60 -5.88
CA SER A 80 -5.81 -11.77 -6.47
C SER A 80 -4.71 -11.26 -5.53
N PRO A 81 -3.58 -11.99 -5.35
CA PRO A 81 -2.41 -11.44 -4.64
C PRO A 81 -1.91 -10.11 -5.24
N ALA A 82 -2.14 -9.86 -6.53
CA ALA A 82 -1.82 -8.57 -7.16
C ALA A 82 -2.64 -7.40 -6.61
N ALA A 83 -3.75 -7.66 -5.92
CA ALA A 83 -4.59 -6.66 -5.28
C ALA A 83 -4.10 -6.21 -3.88
N VAL A 84 -3.01 -6.78 -3.38
CA VAL A 84 -2.39 -6.34 -2.11
C VAL A 84 -1.74 -4.96 -2.31
N PHE A 85 -2.04 -4.03 -1.40
CA PHE A 85 -1.45 -2.70 -1.32
C PHE A 85 -0.83 -2.51 0.07
N VAL A 86 0.44 -2.12 0.15
CA VAL A 86 1.18 -2.06 1.42
C VAL A 86 2.00 -0.77 1.52
N VAL A 87 2.10 -0.23 2.73
CA VAL A 87 3.04 0.83 3.10
C VAL A 87 3.98 0.33 4.21
N PRO A 88 5.19 0.88 4.36
CA PRO A 88 6.09 0.46 5.43
C PRO A 88 5.68 1.07 6.78
N GLY A 89 5.84 0.28 7.85
CA GLY A 89 5.85 0.75 9.22
C GLY A 89 7.27 0.82 9.78
N ASN A 90 7.40 1.22 11.05
CA ASN A 90 8.72 1.37 11.70
C ASN A 90 9.39 0.01 11.97
N HIS A 91 8.64 -1.06 12.11
CA HIS A 91 9.17 -2.41 12.23
C HIS A 91 9.60 -3.02 10.90
N ASP A 92 9.11 -2.48 9.77
CA ASP A 92 9.54 -2.86 8.43
C ASP A 92 10.87 -2.18 8.02
N ALA A 93 11.37 -1.24 8.82
CA ALA A 93 12.69 -0.61 8.68
C ALA A 93 13.73 -1.32 9.55
N SER A 94 14.79 -1.84 8.94
CA SER A 94 15.84 -2.58 9.64
C SER A 94 16.57 -1.72 10.68
N ARG A 95 16.37 -2.04 11.96
CA ARG A 95 17.08 -1.38 13.08
C ARG A 95 18.61 -1.58 13.01
N LYS A 96 19.06 -2.71 12.49
CA LYS A 96 20.47 -3.01 12.27
C LYS A 96 21.08 -2.05 11.26
N VAL A 97 20.39 -1.76 10.17
CA VAL A 97 20.83 -0.82 9.14
C VAL A 97 20.70 0.62 9.64
N SER A 98 19.58 1.02 10.21
CA SER A 98 19.36 2.38 10.72
C SER A 98 20.27 2.75 11.90
N SER A 99 20.89 1.77 12.59
CA SER A 99 21.90 2.00 13.64
C SER A 99 23.30 2.33 13.09
N ARG A 100 23.56 2.19 11.79
CA ARG A 100 24.85 2.53 11.19
C ARG A 100 25.11 4.03 11.30
N HIS A 101 26.33 4.40 11.63
CA HIS A 101 26.70 5.79 11.94
C HIS A 101 26.38 6.78 10.80
N VAL A 102 26.62 6.39 9.55
CA VAL A 102 26.30 7.22 8.37
C VAL A 102 24.79 7.50 8.29
N ILE A 103 23.96 6.48 8.47
CA ILE A 103 22.50 6.60 8.39
C ILE A 103 21.97 7.42 9.56
N GLN A 104 22.46 7.17 10.78
CA GLN A 104 22.11 8.00 11.95
C GLN A 104 22.46 9.48 11.75
N SER A 105 23.60 9.77 11.08
CA SER A 105 23.98 11.15 10.77
C SER A 105 23.01 11.79 9.78
N LEU A 106 22.57 11.06 8.77
CA LEU A 106 21.55 11.53 7.82
C LEU A 106 20.20 11.76 8.52
N HIS A 107 19.74 10.81 9.35
CA HIS A 107 18.53 10.96 10.15
C HIS A 107 18.61 12.17 11.08
N LYS A 108 19.76 12.38 11.74
CA LYS A 108 19.97 13.56 12.59
C LYS A 108 19.93 14.87 11.80
N THR A 109 20.49 14.90 10.59
CA THR A 109 20.43 16.05 9.71
C THR A 109 18.99 16.41 9.36
N ILE A 110 18.19 15.44 8.98
CA ILE A 110 16.77 15.62 8.65
C ILE A 110 15.97 16.03 9.90
N LYS A 111 16.11 15.28 11.01
CA LYS A 111 15.42 15.57 12.29
C LYS A 111 15.82 16.93 12.89
N GLY A 112 17.01 17.42 12.60
CA GLY A 112 17.52 18.71 13.03
C GLY A 112 17.16 19.90 12.11
N ALA A 113 16.60 19.65 10.93
CA ALA A 113 16.18 20.71 10.02
C ALA A 113 15.03 21.53 10.61
N SER A 114 14.95 22.83 10.30
CA SER A 114 13.78 23.65 10.61
C SER A 114 12.59 23.22 9.75
N ASP A 115 11.36 23.51 10.19
CA ASP A 115 10.16 23.14 9.42
C ASP A 115 10.16 23.77 8.02
N ILE A 116 10.62 25.01 7.91
CA ILE A 116 10.76 25.71 6.62
C ILE A 116 11.85 25.08 5.74
N GLY A 117 12.90 24.54 6.34
CA GLY A 117 14.05 23.96 5.62
C GLY A 117 13.94 22.45 5.39
N LEU A 118 12.94 21.78 5.96
CA LEU A 118 12.85 20.31 5.94
C LEU A 118 12.77 19.75 4.52
N GLU A 119 11.86 20.27 3.70
CA GLU A 119 11.70 19.81 2.31
C GLU A 119 12.99 20.02 1.50
N ALA A 120 13.61 21.19 1.63
CA ALA A 120 14.88 21.49 0.94
C ALA A 120 16.00 20.56 1.41
N THR A 121 16.07 20.25 2.71
CA THR A 121 17.05 19.30 3.27
C THR A 121 16.85 17.90 2.70
N ILE A 122 15.63 17.37 2.72
CA ILE A 122 15.32 16.05 2.18
C ILE A 122 15.63 15.99 0.68
N ARG A 123 15.19 16.97 -0.10
CA ARG A 123 15.46 17.06 -1.54
C ARG A 123 16.95 17.11 -1.83
N GLY A 124 17.71 17.91 -1.07
CA GLY A 124 19.17 18.00 -1.21
C GLY A 124 19.86 16.66 -0.99
N LEU A 125 19.44 15.90 0.02
CA LEU A 125 19.98 14.56 0.30
C LEU A 125 19.57 13.53 -0.77
N LEU A 126 18.36 13.60 -1.30
CA LEU A 126 17.87 12.70 -2.34
C LEU A 126 18.45 13.01 -3.73
N THR A 127 18.95 14.24 -3.97
CA THR A 127 19.57 14.64 -5.25
C THR A 127 20.89 13.91 -5.49
N ASP A 128 21.62 13.61 -4.41
CA ASP A 128 22.80 12.73 -4.49
C ASP A 128 22.33 11.26 -4.42
N PRO A 129 22.55 10.45 -5.48
CA PRO A 129 22.04 9.07 -5.54
C PRO A 129 22.60 8.17 -4.43
N GLU A 130 23.85 8.38 -4.01
CA GLU A 130 24.48 7.58 -2.95
C GLU A 130 23.86 7.89 -1.58
N THR A 131 23.70 9.16 -1.27
CA THR A 131 23.05 9.61 -0.03
C THR A 131 21.58 9.21 0.02
N GLY A 132 20.86 9.39 -1.07
CA GLY A 132 19.47 8.94 -1.21
C GLY A 132 19.33 7.44 -0.99
N ARG A 133 20.27 6.66 -1.54
CA ARG A 133 20.31 5.21 -1.34
C ARG A 133 20.49 4.85 0.15
N TYR A 134 21.39 5.51 0.87
CA TYR A 134 21.59 5.28 2.31
C TYR A 134 20.35 5.60 3.14
N LEU A 135 19.59 6.64 2.80
CA LEU A 135 18.36 7.00 3.50
C LEU A 135 17.31 5.88 3.47
N TYR A 136 17.21 5.16 2.36
CA TYR A 136 16.20 4.11 2.16
C TYR A 136 16.75 2.68 2.35
N GLU A 137 18.03 2.53 2.65
CA GLU A 137 18.67 1.20 2.81
C GLU A 137 18.02 0.36 3.93
N SER A 138 17.49 1.01 4.97
CA SER A 138 16.76 0.31 6.04
C SER A 138 15.47 -0.36 5.56
N LEU A 139 14.93 0.06 4.41
CA LEU A 139 13.71 -0.48 3.81
C LEU A 139 13.98 -1.52 2.71
N ASP A 140 15.20 -2.01 2.52
CA ASP A 140 15.52 -2.92 1.41
C ASP A 140 14.72 -4.23 1.47
N ALA A 141 14.61 -4.85 2.63
CA ALA A 141 13.84 -6.08 2.79
C ALA A 141 12.34 -5.83 2.58
N TYR A 142 11.82 -4.69 3.06
CA TYR A 142 10.48 -4.23 2.75
C TYR A 142 10.28 -4.03 1.24
N ASN A 143 11.22 -3.38 0.57
CA ASN A 143 11.12 -3.12 -0.87
C ASN A 143 11.15 -4.40 -1.71
N ASP A 144 11.92 -5.42 -1.32
CA ASP A 144 11.88 -6.74 -1.97
C ASP A 144 10.48 -7.40 -1.82
N PHE A 145 9.89 -7.30 -0.64
CA PHE A 145 8.52 -7.75 -0.40
C PHE A 145 7.49 -6.92 -1.17
N ALA A 146 7.51 -5.60 -1.01
CA ALA A 146 6.52 -4.66 -1.55
C ALA A 146 6.60 -4.53 -3.08
N GLY A 147 7.77 -4.79 -3.67
CA GLY A 147 7.97 -4.78 -5.12
C GLY A 147 7.07 -5.75 -5.87
N ARG A 148 6.71 -6.86 -5.24
CA ARG A 148 5.79 -7.87 -5.79
C ARG A 148 4.39 -7.31 -6.04
N PHE A 149 4.02 -6.25 -5.32
CA PHE A 149 2.74 -5.56 -5.37
C PHE A 149 2.83 -4.17 -6.01
N PHE A 150 3.98 -3.79 -6.56
CA PHE A 150 4.27 -2.44 -7.05
C PHE A 150 4.13 -1.35 -5.96
N CYS A 151 4.45 -1.71 -4.73
CA CYS A 151 4.43 -0.79 -3.57
C CYS A 151 5.84 -0.48 -3.04
N SER A 152 6.92 -0.93 -3.70
CA SER A 152 8.29 -0.59 -3.33
C SER A 152 8.57 0.91 -3.52
N LEU A 153 9.43 1.45 -2.67
CA LEU A 153 9.81 2.86 -2.64
C LEU A 153 11.24 2.99 -3.16
N LEU A 154 11.42 3.72 -4.24
CA LEU A 154 12.67 3.91 -4.98
C LEU A 154 12.91 5.42 -5.18
N PRO A 155 13.45 6.12 -4.17
CA PRO A 155 13.75 7.54 -4.29
C PRO A 155 14.90 7.79 -5.28
N PRO A 156 14.94 8.97 -5.94
CA PRO A 156 13.94 10.05 -5.83
C PRO A 156 12.68 9.85 -6.69
N GLU A 157 12.65 8.83 -7.58
CA GLU A 157 11.61 8.69 -8.59
C GLU A 157 10.28 8.23 -8.01
N ARG A 158 10.34 7.38 -6.97
CA ARG A 158 9.15 6.84 -6.33
C ARG A 158 9.27 6.82 -4.81
N THR A 159 8.75 7.86 -4.17
CA THR A 159 8.68 8.02 -2.71
C THR A 159 7.30 7.69 -2.14
N ILE A 160 6.31 7.42 -3.00
CA ILE A 160 4.93 7.10 -2.66
C ILE A 160 4.45 5.87 -3.44
N ALA A 161 3.79 4.94 -2.77
CA ALA A 161 3.04 3.88 -3.43
C ALA A 161 1.68 4.44 -3.90
N SER A 162 1.24 4.08 -5.10
CA SER A 162 -0.06 4.52 -5.63
C SER A 162 -0.77 3.42 -6.39
N ARG A 163 -2.11 3.39 -6.26
CA ARG A 163 -2.97 2.47 -7.00
C ARG A 163 -4.32 3.10 -7.27
N ASP A 164 -4.80 2.97 -8.50
CA ASP A 164 -6.14 3.37 -8.90
C ASP A 164 -7.07 2.15 -8.94
N LEU A 165 -8.27 2.29 -8.38
CA LEU A 165 -9.35 1.30 -8.40
C LEU A 165 -10.62 1.98 -8.95
N THR A 166 -11.43 1.25 -9.72
CA THR A 166 -12.64 1.81 -10.31
C THR A 166 -13.84 1.66 -9.36
N LEU A 167 -14.49 2.77 -9.01
CA LEU A 167 -15.74 2.79 -8.23
C LEU A 167 -16.94 2.40 -9.10
N ASN A 168 -18.06 2.09 -8.44
CA ASN A 168 -19.28 1.62 -9.12
C ASN A 168 -19.92 2.61 -10.10
N ASP A 169 -19.60 3.90 -10.01
CA ASP A 169 -20.04 4.93 -10.94
C ASP A 169 -19.04 5.19 -12.08
N GLY A 170 -17.94 4.43 -12.14
CA GLY A 170 -16.87 4.57 -13.11
C GLY A 170 -15.79 5.59 -12.73
N SER A 171 -15.95 6.31 -11.61
CA SER A 171 -14.90 7.17 -11.08
C SER A 171 -13.78 6.36 -10.41
N THR A 172 -12.68 7.01 -10.08
CA THR A 172 -11.47 6.37 -9.55
C THR A 172 -11.34 6.58 -8.04
N LEU A 173 -11.12 5.50 -7.29
CA LEU A 173 -10.55 5.54 -5.96
C LEU A 173 -9.02 5.44 -6.08
N ARG A 174 -8.30 6.51 -5.73
CA ARG A 174 -6.83 6.53 -5.74
C ARG A 174 -6.27 6.27 -4.34
N LEU A 175 -5.64 5.12 -4.17
CA LEU A 175 -4.87 4.79 -2.97
C LEU A 175 -3.52 5.48 -3.07
N SER A 176 -3.15 6.21 -2.01
CA SER A 176 -1.85 6.89 -1.89
C SER A 176 -1.20 6.47 -0.57
N GLY A 177 -0.10 5.72 -0.69
CA GLY A 177 0.61 5.13 0.44
C GLY A 177 1.85 5.95 0.81
N PHE A 178 1.80 6.63 1.93
CA PHE A 178 2.88 7.49 2.43
C PHE A 178 3.92 6.67 3.22
N ASN A 179 5.18 7.03 3.04
CA ASN A 179 6.27 6.49 3.85
C ASN A 179 6.54 7.42 5.03
N SER A 180 6.18 6.98 6.22
CA SER A 180 6.51 7.64 7.49
C SER A 180 7.63 6.93 8.26
N ALA A 181 8.25 5.90 7.66
CA ALA A 181 9.25 5.05 8.30
C ALA A 181 10.68 5.27 7.78
N PHE A 182 10.91 6.12 6.77
CA PHE A 182 12.22 6.26 6.12
C PHE A 182 13.34 6.83 7.02
N VAL A 183 12.98 7.46 8.12
CA VAL A 183 13.91 7.91 9.18
C VAL A 183 13.63 7.23 10.51
N SER A 184 12.93 6.11 10.48
CA SER A 184 12.63 5.34 11.69
C SER A 184 13.86 4.66 12.26
N SER A 185 13.90 4.57 13.58
CA SER A 185 14.98 3.98 14.37
C SER A 185 14.45 3.46 15.71
N ALA A 186 15.30 2.77 16.48
CA ALA A 186 14.93 2.35 17.83
C ALA A 186 14.67 3.51 18.81
N ALA A 187 15.02 4.75 18.43
CA ALA A 187 14.89 5.95 19.25
C ALA A 187 13.70 6.84 18.86
N ASP A 188 12.76 6.33 18.07
CA ASP A 188 11.61 7.09 17.59
C ASP A 188 10.73 7.58 18.73
N LYS A 189 10.27 8.81 18.60
CA LYS A 189 9.39 9.45 19.57
C LYS A 189 8.23 10.12 18.86
N LYS A 190 7.13 10.26 19.57
CA LYS A 190 5.96 11.01 19.11
C LYS A 190 6.37 12.46 18.77
N GLY A 191 6.03 12.90 17.55
CA GLY A 191 6.41 14.22 17.04
C GLY A 191 7.80 14.29 16.37
N ASP A 192 8.50 13.16 16.22
CA ASP A 192 9.88 13.09 15.67
C ASP A 192 9.95 12.49 14.25
N LEU A 193 8.85 11.97 13.76
CA LEU A 193 8.75 11.36 12.44
C LEU A 193 8.11 12.32 11.43
N PHE A 194 8.26 12.05 10.16
CA PHE A 194 7.64 12.81 9.09
C PHE A 194 7.39 11.96 7.86
N VAL A 195 6.50 12.44 7.03
CA VAL A 195 6.34 11.98 5.65
C VAL A 195 7.18 12.90 4.76
N ASP A 196 7.82 12.35 3.72
CA ASP A 196 8.52 13.19 2.74
C ASP A 196 7.51 14.20 2.15
N PRO A 197 7.76 15.52 2.28
CA PRO A 197 6.86 16.55 1.76
C PRO A 197 6.57 16.42 0.26
N ALA A 198 7.48 15.82 -0.50
CA ALA A 198 7.26 15.54 -1.92
C ALA A 198 6.11 14.55 -2.18
N CYS A 199 5.79 13.69 -1.19
CA CYS A 199 4.67 12.74 -1.27
C CYS A 199 3.30 13.41 -1.10
N LEU A 200 3.25 14.61 -0.56
CA LEU A 200 1.99 15.33 -0.25
C LEU A 200 1.40 16.07 -1.46
N GLN A 201 1.85 15.75 -2.66
CA GLN A 201 1.38 16.36 -3.92
C GLN A 201 0.08 15.71 -4.44
N LEU A 202 -0.90 15.46 -3.54
CA LEU A 202 -2.21 14.95 -3.97
C LEU A 202 -3.00 16.06 -4.68
N LYS A 203 -3.28 15.85 -5.95
CA LYS A 203 -4.06 16.79 -6.76
C LYS A 203 -5.54 16.44 -6.70
N ARG A 204 -6.39 17.45 -6.40
CA ARG A 204 -7.82 17.29 -6.57
C ARG A 204 -8.15 17.28 -8.05
N GLU A 205 -8.69 16.18 -8.51
CA GLU A 205 -9.13 15.98 -9.90
C GLU A 205 -10.57 15.49 -9.91
N ARG A 206 -11.38 15.98 -10.85
CA ARG A 206 -12.77 15.52 -10.97
C ARG A 206 -12.80 14.03 -11.29
N GLY A 207 -13.66 13.29 -10.60
CA GLY A 207 -13.77 11.85 -10.76
C GLY A 207 -12.71 11.04 -10.01
N ILE A 208 -11.82 11.68 -9.23
CA ILE A 208 -10.87 11.01 -8.36
C ILE A 208 -11.25 11.22 -6.89
N VAL A 209 -11.41 10.11 -6.18
CA VAL A 209 -11.58 10.05 -4.73
C VAL A 209 -10.26 9.55 -4.13
N HIS A 210 -9.63 10.36 -3.26
CA HIS A 210 -8.37 9.95 -2.61
C HIS A 210 -8.62 9.14 -1.34
N LEU A 211 -7.85 8.06 -1.20
CA LEU A 211 -7.67 7.28 0.01
C LEU A 211 -6.19 7.34 0.41
N ALA A 212 -5.91 7.90 1.58
CA ALA A 212 -4.56 7.99 2.14
C ALA A 212 -4.28 6.79 3.05
N VAL A 213 -3.10 6.18 2.91
CA VAL A 213 -2.60 5.12 3.78
C VAL A 213 -1.25 5.55 4.34
N CYS A 214 -1.12 5.60 5.66
CA CYS A 214 0.13 5.92 6.33
C CYS A 214 0.23 5.06 7.59
N HIS A 215 1.42 4.56 7.93
CA HIS A 215 1.55 3.76 9.14
C HIS A 215 1.38 4.61 10.40
N HIS A 216 2.22 5.64 10.56
CA HIS A 216 2.15 6.50 11.73
C HIS A 216 1.00 7.50 11.61
N PRO A 217 0.14 7.61 12.63
CA PRO A 217 -0.89 8.64 12.67
C PRO A 217 -0.28 10.05 12.78
N CYS A 218 -1.05 11.07 12.36
CA CYS A 218 -0.57 12.46 12.34
C CYS A 218 0.03 12.91 13.68
N SER A 219 -0.49 12.42 14.80
CA SER A 219 0.02 12.75 16.16
C SER A 219 1.47 12.27 16.43
N TRP A 220 2.02 11.37 15.59
CA TRP A 220 3.40 10.91 15.65
C TRP A 220 4.35 11.71 14.75
N LEU A 221 3.79 12.49 13.86
CA LEU A 221 4.53 13.25 12.88
C LEU A 221 4.82 14.66 13.39
N ARG A 222 5.94 15.22 12.98
CA ARG A 222 6.43 16.54 13.43
C ARG A 222 5.48 17.65 13.06
N ASP A 223 4.97 17.66 11.84
CA ASP A 223 3.96 18.61 11.35
C ASP A 223 2.60 17.92 11.17
N GLY A 224 2.21 17.15 12.18
CA GLY A 224 1.03 16.31 12.14
C GLY A 224 -0.28 17.05 12.00
N ASP A 225 -0.39 18.25 12.56
CA ASP A 225 -1.59 19.08 12.45
C ASP A 225 -1.78 19.56 11.01
N SER A 226 -0.75 20.13 10.37
CA SER A 226 -0.80 20.54 8.96
C SER A 226 -1.08 19.37 8.02
N LEU A 227 -0.46 18.21 8.27
CA LEU A 227 -0.77 17.00 7.51
C LEU A 227 -2.22 16.55 7.71
N SER A 228 -2.72 16.59 8.96
CA SER A 228 -4.11 16.25 9.27
C SER A 228 -5.08 17.16 8.52
N ASP A 229 -4.84 18.47 8.53
CA ASP A 229 -5.66 19.44 7.81
C ASP A 229 -5.63 19.21 6.30
N PHE A 230 -4.43 19.01 5.74
CA PHE A 230 -4.27 18.67 4.33
C PHE A 230 -5.03 17.39 3.95
N LEU A 231 -4.88 16.31 4.73
CA LEU A 231 -5.59 15.06 4.46
C LEU A 231 -7.11 15.19 4.60
N ASN A 232 -7.59 15.95 5.58
CA ASN A 232 -9.02 16.22 5.76
C ASN A 232 -9.62 16.95 4.55
N ASP A 233 -8.82 17.78 3.89
CA ASP A 233 -9.22 18.51 2.71
C ASP A 233 -9.26 17.67 1.44
N VAL A 234 -8.29 16.73 1.28
CA VAL A 234 -8.09 16.06 -0.01
C VAL A 234 -8.48 14.58 0.01
N ALA A 235 -8.31 13.87 1.13
CA ALA A 235 -8.54 12.43 1.23
C ALA A 235 -9.85 12.11 1.96
N LYS A 236 -10.78 11.49 1.25
CA LYS A 236 -12.09 11.10 1.82
C LYS A 236 -11.98 9.92 2.79
N ILE A 237 -10.94 9.10 2.63
CA ILE A 237 -10.66 7.96 3.50
C ILE A 237 -9.19 8.02 3.91
N GLN A 238 -8.92 7.80 5.19
CA GLN A 238 -7.58 7.86 5.77
C GLN A 238 -7.36 6.65 6.66
N LEU A 239 -6.33 5.85 6.37
CA LEU A 239 -6.02 4.60 7.06
C LEU A 239 -4.67 4.71 7.76
N PHE A 240 -4.63 4.39 9.05
CA PHE A 240 -3.44 4.42 9.88
C PHE A 240 -3.28 3.11 10.69
N GLY A 241 -2.04 2.75 11.01
CA GLY A 241 -1.65 1.68 11.95
C GLY A 241 -1.02 2.22 13.23
N HIS A 242 0.02 1.51 13.72
CA HIS A 242 0.98 1.91 14.76
C HIS A 242 0.44 1.96 16.21
N GLU A 243 -0.71 2.55 16.47
CA GLU A 243 -1.20 2.72 17.86
C GLU A 243 -1.86 1.47 18.42
N HIS A 244 -1.98 0.40 17.64
CA HIS A 244 -2.59 -0.88 17.99
C HIS A 244 -4.03 -0.79 18.55
N THR A 245 -4.60 0.41 18.57
CA THR A 245 -5.93 0.69 19.12
C THR A 245 -6.87 1.13 18.01
N ASN A 246 -7.94 0.38 17.82
CA ASN A 246 -8.95 0.74 16.83
C ASN A 246 -9.71 2.00 17.24
N ARG A 247 -9.72 2.97 16.34
CA ARG A 247 -10.53 4.19 16.45
C ARG A 247 -11.05 4.58 15.08
N ILE A 248 -12.36 4.77 15.00
CA ILE A 248 -13.02 5.34 13.83
C ILE A 248 -13.39 6.78 14.15
N SER A 249 -12.95 7.71 13.32
CA SER A 249 -13.31 9.12 13.41
C SER A 249 -14.07 9.52 12.15
N LEU A 250 -15.27 10.05 12.34
CA LEU A 250 -16.15 10.47 11.25
C LEU A 250 -16.17 11.99 11.20
N GLY A 251 -15.54 12.55 10.18
CA GLY A 251 -15.63 13.97 9.87
C GLY A 251 -16.78 14.25 8.91
N ARG A 252 -17.06 15.52 8.66
CA ARG A 252 -18.08 15.90 7.68
C ARG A 252 -17.77 15.36 6.28
N ASP A 253 -16.52 15.45 5.87
CA ASP A 253 -16.07 15.19 4.49
C ASP A 253 -15.03 14.07 4.41
N TRP A 254 -14.81 13.31 5.49
CA TRP A 254 -13.81 12.25 5.57
C TRP A 254 -14.13 11.18 6.63
N VAL A 255 -13.53 10.01 6.46
CA VAL A 255 -13.48 8.93 7.45
C VAL A 255 -12.02 8.61 7.74
N ARG A 256 -11.65 8.54 9.02
CA ARG A 256 -10.32 8.15 9.47
C ARG A 256 -10.41 6.87 10.30
N VAL A 257 -9.62 5.87 9.90
CA VAL A 257 -9.55 4.56 10.55
C VAL A 257 -8.15 4.39 11.11
N HIS A 258 -8.03 4.34 12.42
CA HIS A 258 -6.86 3.78 13.10
C HIS A 258 -7.14 2.29 13.31
N ALA A 259 -6.29 1.42 12.77
CA ALA A 259 -6.48 -0.02 12.87
C ALA A 259 -6.11 -0.52 14.26
N SER A 260 -6.77 -1.60 14.70
CA SER A 260 -6.15 -2.49 15.69
C SER A 260 -4.95 -3.17 15.06
N ALA A 261 -3.96 -3.53 15.85
CA ALA A 261 -2.94 -4.47 15.39
C ALA A 261 -3.59 -5.84 15.12
N ALA A 262 -3.16 -6.50 14.05
CA ALA A 262 -3.55 -7.90 13.84
C ALA A 262 -2.98 -8.81 14.94
N HIS A 263 -1.76 -8.51 15.40
CA HIS A 263 -1.08 -9.26 16.47
C HIS A 263 -0.36 -8.32 17.46
N PRO A 264 -1.12 -7.59 18.31
CA PRO A 264 -0.53 -6.77 19.37
C PRO A 264 0.17 -7.67 20.40
N ASP A 265 1.19 -7.16 21.10
CA ASP A 265 1.81 -7.86 22.20
C ASP A 265 0.78 -8.10 23.32
N LYS A 266 0.74 -9.31 23.85
CA LYS A 266 -0.24 -9.69 24.90
C LYS A 266 -0.10 -8.89 26.20
N THR A 267 1.03 -8.21 26.39
CA THR A 267 1.30 -7.35 27.54
C THR A 267 0.83 -5.90 27.35
N GLU A 268 0.41 -5.53 26.14
CA GLU A 268 -0.10 -4.18 25.86
C GLU A 268 -1.40 -3.89 26.58
N THR A 269 -1.49 -2.68 27.11
CA THR A 269 -2.73 -2.18 27.70
C THR A 269 -3.77 -1.99 26.58
N GLY A 270 -4.95 -2.60 26.77
CA GLY A 270 -6.01 -2.52 25.76
C GLY A 270 -5.83 -3.50 24.60
N TRP A 271 -5.17 -4.64 24.84
CA TRP A 271 -4.99 -5.72 23.87
C TRP A 271 -6.32 -6.10 23.19
N GLU A 272 -6.49 -5.70 21.97
CA GLU A 272 -7.69 -5.91 21.15
C GLU A 272 -7.27 -6.19 19.69
N PRO A 273 -6.81 -7.42 19.38
CA PRO A 273 -6.48 -7.79 18.01
C PRO A 273 -7.65 -7.55 17.06
N GLY A 274 -7.37 -7.06 15.85
CA GLY A 274 -8.47 -6.78 14.94
C GLY A 274 -8.05 -6.49 13.51
N TYR A 275 -9.06 -6.32 12.66
CA TYR A 275 -8.95 -5.90 11.28
C TYR A 275 -10.24 -5.20 10.84
N ASN A 276 -10.25 -4.58 9.66
CA ASN A 276 -11.42 -3.86 9.16
C ASN A 276 -11.80 -4.35 7.76
N LEU A 277 -13.11 -4.32 7.47
CA LEU A 277 -13.65 -4.38 6.12
C LEU A 277 -14.31 -3.04 5.82
N ILE A 278 -13.97 -2.42 4.70
CA ILE A 278 -14.45 -1.09 4.33
C ILE A 278 -15.19 -1.21 2.99
N ALA A 279 -16.50 -1.09 3.04
CA ALA A 279 -17.33 -1.10 1.85
C ALA A 279 -17.56 0.33 1.36
N LEU A 280 -17.38 0.54 0.06
CA LEU A 280 -17.46 1.83 -0.61
C LEU A 280 -18.45 1.76 -1.76
N ARG A 281 -19.35 2.71 -1.81
CA ARG A 281 -20.34 2.83 -2.89
C ARG A 281 -20.63 4.30 -3.18
N VAL A 282 -20.64 4.67 -4.44
CA VAL A 282 -21.10 5.99 -4.87
C VAL A 282 -22.58 5.92 -5.21
N ASP A 283 -23.36 6.81 -4.60
CA ASP A 283 -24.79 6.99 -4.86
C ASP A 283 -25.04 8.39 -5.44
N ASN A 284 -26.08 8.48 -6.26
CA ASN A 284 -26.64 9.75 -6.71
C ASN A 284 -28.04 9.89 -6.09
N THR A 285 -28.11 10.34 -4.84
CA THR A 285 -29.35 10.57 -4.12
C THR A 285 -29.73 12.05 -4.24
N ASP A 286 -30.94 12.35 -4.67
CA ASP A 286 -31.51 13.71 -4.83
C ASP A 286 -30.65 14.64 -5.73
N GLY A 287 -29.92 14.06 -6.69
CA GLY A 287 -29.07 14.81 -7.61
C GLY A 287 -27.69 15.17 -7.03
N GLU A 288 -27.40 14.78 -5.81
CA GLU A 288 -26.08 14.89 -5.19
C GLU A 288 -25.31 13.56 -5.27
N ARG A 289 -24.08 13.62 -5.77
CA ARG A 289 -23.17 12.50 -5.79
C ARG A 289 -22.52 12.33 -4.41
N ARG A 290 -22.67 11.16 -3.79
CA ARG A 290 -22.21 10.88 -2.44
C ARG A 290 -21.46 9.56 -2.36
N LEU A 291 -20.32 9.56 -1.63
CA LEU A 291 -19.61 8.34 -1.26
C LEU A 291 -20.21 7.79 0.04
N GLN A 292 -20.76 6.60 -0.01
CA GLN A 292 -21.16 5.83 1.16
C GLN A 292 -19.95 5.01 1.62
N VAL A 293 -19.60 5.15 2.88
CA VAL A 293 -18.46 4.45 3.52
C VAL A 293 -19.00 3.67 4.71
N ASP A 294 -18.95 2.34 4.62
CA ASP A 294 -19.36 1.43 5.68
C ASP A 294 -18.10 0.72 6.22
N VAL A 295 -17.75 0.98 7.48
CA VAL A 295 -16.58 0.36 8.14
C VAL A 295 -17.06 -0.71 9.10
N HIS A 296 -16.75 -1.97 8.76
CA HIS A 296 -17.00 -3.14 9.59
C HIS A 296 -15.71 -3.47 10.37
N VAL A 297 -15.68 -3.14 11.64
CA VAL A 297 -14.53 -3.41 12.50
C VAL A 297 -14.71 -4.78 13.15
N ARG A 298 -13.68 -5.64 12.99
CA ARG A 298 -13.64 -6.96 13.60
C ARG A 298 -12.59 -6.98 14.71
N VAL A 299 -13.00 -7.34 15.93
CA VAL A 299 -12.12 -7.40 17.10
C VAL A 299 -12.20 -8.77 17.78
N TRP A 300 -11.08 -9.20 18.34
CA TRP A 300 -10.98 -10.48 19.02
C TRP A 300 -11.66 -10.44 20.39
N GLN A 301 -12.55 -11.41 20.61
CA GLN A 301 -13.12 -11.70 21.92
C GLN A 301 -12.44 -12.94 22.51
N THR A 302 -11.97 -12.86 23.74
CA THR A 302 -11.19 -13.95 24.36
C THR A 302 -12.06 -15.11 24.86
N ARG A 303 -13.31 -14.84 25.28
CA ARG A 303 -14.18 -15.84 25.89
C ARG A 303 -15.64 -15.65 25.45
N PRO A 304 -16.17 -16.49 24.54
CA PRO A 304 -15.46 -17.47 23.73
C PRO A 304 -14.46 -16.82 22.78
N GLY A 305 -13.39 -17.56 22.39
CA GLY A 305 -12.38 -17.10 21.45
C GLY A 305 -12.94 -17.01 20.04
N GLN A 306 -13.22 -15.81 19.56
CA GLN A 306 -13.73 -15.53 18.20
C GLN A 306 -13.64 -14.05 17.87
N PHE A 307 -13.62 -13.71 16.59
CA PHE A 307 -13.82 -12.34 16.14
C PHE A 307 -15.29 -11.96 16.24
N ARG A 308 -15.55 -10.71 16.61
CA ARG A 308 -16.90 -10.12 16.67
C ARG A 308 -16.89 -8.71 16.09
N PRO A 309 -18.03 -8.18 15.67
CA PRO A 309 -18.11 -6.77 15.29
C PRO A 309 -17.84 -5.87 16.51
N LYS A 310 -17.08 -4.81 16.32
CA LYS A 310 -17.02 -3.68 17.25
C LYS A 310 -18.23 -2.81 16.98
N MET A 311 -18.94 -2.47 18.03
CA MET A 311 -20.21 -1.74 17.91
C MET A 311 -19.99 -0.23 17.86
N ASP A 312 -20.70 0.46 16.96
CA ASP A 312 -20.98 1.89 17.02
C ASP A 312 -22.38 2.06 17.61
N ASN A 313 -22.45 2.32 18.93
CA ASN A 313 -23.70 2.28 19.67
C ASN A 313 -24.46 0.94 19.46
N ALA A 314 -25.57 0.95 18.78
CA ALA A 314 -26.35 -0.25 18.47
C ALA A 314 -26.04 -0.85 17.08
N SER A 315 -25.20 -0.20 16.26
CA SER A 315 -24.80 -0.67 14.93
C SER A 315 -23.51 -1.47 14.97
N ALA A 316 -23.44 -2.53 14.19
CA ALA A 316 -22.20 -3.27 13.94
C ALA A 316 -21.35 -2.64 12.81
N VAL A 317 -21.77 -1.48 12.29
CA VAL A 317 -21.14 -0.80 11.16
C VAL A 317 -21.04 0.68 11.45
N PHE A 318 -19.86 1.25 11.27
CA PHE A 318 -19.63 2.69 11.29
C PHE A 318 -19.92 3.25 9.91
N GLN A 319 -20.91 4.13 9.79
CA GLN A 319 -21.39 4.61 8.50
C GLN A 319 -21.16 6.10 8.33
N GLN A 320 -20.69 6.49 7.14
CA GLN A 320 -20.53 7.88 6.75
C GLN A 320 -20.96 8.08 5.29
N SER A 321 -21.64 9.19 5.05
CA SER A 321 -22.03 9.63 3.71
C SER A 321 -21.34 10.95 3.41
N ILE A 322 -20.44 10.95 2.43
CA ILE A 322 -19.56 12.07 2.09
C ILE A 322 -19.97 12.66 0.75
N ALA A 323 -20.19 13.97 0.69
CA ALA A 323 -20.48 14.66 -0.57
C ALA A 323 -19.25 14.60 -1.51
N LEU A 324 -19.52 14.30 -2.78
CA LEU A 324 -18.52 14.31 -3.83
C LEU A 324 -18.85 15.41 -4.85
N GLU A 325 -17.81 15.89 -5.55
CA GLU A 325 -18.01 16.79 -6.68
C GLU A 325 -18.84 16.12 -7.79
N ALA A 326 -19.62 16.93 -8.51
CA ALA A 326 -20.35 16.46 -9.67
C ALA A 326 -19.38 15.92 -10.72
N TRP A 327 -19.64 14.69 -11.17
CA TRP A 327 -18.85 14.00 -12.16
C TRP A 327 -19.71 12.99 -12.92
N SER A 328 -19.38 12.77 -14.17
CA SER A 328 -19.95 11.70 -14.99
C SER A 328 -18.83 11.09 -15.84
N PRO A 329 -18.88 9.78 -16.14
CA PRO A 329 -17.88 9.15 -16.99
C PRO A 329 -17.83 9.87 -18.35
N PRO A 330 -16.62 10.00 -18.95
CA PRO A 330 -16.49 10.54 -20.29
C PRO A 330 -17.39 9.73 -21.25
N ALA A 331 -18.08 10.41 -22.14
CA ALA A 331 -18.90 9.73 -23.15
C ALA A 331 -18.00 8.76 -23.92
N ALA A 332 -18.44 7.50 -24.04
CA ALA A 332 -17.74 6.54 -24.89
C ALA A 332 -17.55 7.15 -26.28
N PRO A 333 -16.36 7.06 -26.90
CA PRO A 333 -16.16 7.58 -28.25
C PRO A 333 -17.19 6.91 -29.16
N SER A 334 -18.08 7.70 -29.73
CA SER A 334 -18.99 7.20 -30.74
C SER A 334 -18.16 6.57 -31.85
N ALA A 335 -18.47 5.34 -32.22
CA ALA A 335 -17.82 4.66 -33.33
C ALA A 335 -18.08 5.49 -34.60
N VAL A 336 -17.15 6.38 -34.91
CA VAL A 336 -17.16 7.11 -36.18
C VAL A 336 -16.54 6.18 -37.22
N ALA A 337 -17.29 5.93 -38.27
CA ALA A 337 -16.82 5.23 -39.45
C ALA A 337 -15.51 5.87 -39.99
N PRO A 338 -14.62 5.11 -40.61
CA PRO A 338 -13.28 5.57 -40.91
C PRO A 338 -13.29 6.72 -41.91
N ALA A 339 -12.99 7.93 -41.43
CA ALA A 339 -12.67 9.08 -42.29
C ALA A 339 -11.15 9.30 -42.33
N VAL A 340 -10.68 9.57 -43.52
CA VAL A 340 -9.30 9.78 -43.97
C VAL A 340 -8.50 10.70 -43.02
N VAL A 341 -7.34 10.23 -42.59
CA VAL A 341 -6.42 10.91 -41.68
C VAL A 341 -5.74 12.10 -42.35
N GLN A 342 -5.84 13.28 -41.78
CA GLN A 342 -4.84 14.34 -41.87
C GLN A 342 -4.22 14.59 -40.48
N PRO A 343 -2.92 14.82 -40.34
CA PRO A 343 -2.28 14.98 -39.04
C PRO A 343 -2.53 16.39 -38.49
N ALA A 344 -3.12 16.49 -37.32
CA ALA A 344 -3.20 17.73 -36.56
C ALA A 344 -2.51 17.56 -35.19
N GLU A 345 -1.77 18.59 -34.84
CA GLU A 345 -0.99 18.71 -33.59
C GLU A 345 -1.86 18.53 -32.33
N GLN A 346 -1.38 17.66 -31.43
CA GLN A 346 -2.07 17.36 -30.16
C GLN A 346 -1.54 18.26 -29.04
N GLY A 347 -2.41 19.09 -28.49
CA GLY A 347 -2.23 19.67 -27.15
C GLY A 347 -2.60 18.65 -26.05
N PRO A 348 -2.09 18.76 -24.81
CA PRO A 348 -2.28 17.74 -23.77
C PRO A 348 -3.68 17.77 -23.17
N GLY A 349 -4.57 16.94 -23.69
CA GLY A 349 -5.84 16.61 -23.06
C GLY A 349 -5.67 15.42 -22.11
N VAL A 350 -6.08 15.57 -20.85
CA VAL A 350 -6.10 14.49 -19.85
C VAL A 350 -7.22 13.51 -20.22
N THR A 351 -6.88 12.50 -20.98
CA THR A 351 -7.70 11.29 -21.12
C THR A 351 -7.42 10.42 -19.91
N ILE A 352 -8.45 10.06 -19.14
CA ILE A 352 -8.35 8.99 -18.13
C ILE A 352 -8.13 7.72 -18.94
N ASP A 353 -6.91 7.23 -18.88
CA ASP A 353 -6.40 6.18 -19.74
C ASP A 353 -6.83 4.83 -19.13
N LEU A 354 -8.02 4.33 -19.51
CA LEU A 354 -8.51 3.01 -19.14
C LEU A 354 -7.51 1.92 -19.57
N GLU A 355 -6.84 2.08 -20.71
CA GLU A 355 -5.76 1.18 -21.15
C GLU A 355 -4.57 1.20 -20.16
N ARG A 356 -4.34 2.32 -19.50
CA ARG A 356 -3.24 2.49 -18.55
C ARG A 356 -3.49 1.74 -17.22
N THR A 357 -4.73 1.68 -16.78
CA THR A 357 -5.14 0.93 -15.57
C THR A 357 -5.05 -0.57 -15.84
N ASP A 358 -5.58 -1.03 -16.95
CA ASP A 358 -5.57 -2.44 -17.37
C ASP A 358 -4.13 -2.97 -17.53
N GLN A 359 -3.23 -2.16 -18.11
CA GLN A 359 -1.81 -2.50 -18.24
C GLN A 359 -1.10 -2.61 -16.89
N MET A 360 -1.45 -1.76 -15.92
CA MET A 360 -0.85 -1.81 -14.59
C MET A 360 -1.33 -3.01 -13.79
N ASP A 361 -2.58 -3.41 -13.90
CA ASP A 361 -3.11 -4.61 -13.26
C ASP A 361 -2.47 -5.87 -13.85
N THR A 362 -2.32 -5.93 -15.16
CA THR A 362 -1.58 -6.99 -15.87
C THR A 362 -0.13 -7.05 -15.37
N LEU A 363 0.58 -5.93 -15.25
CA LEU A 363 1.95 -5.90 -14.73
C LEU A 363 2.05 -6.39 -13.29
N ARG A 364 1.08 -6.07 -12.42
CA ARG A 364 1.04 -6.56 -11.03
C ARG A 364 0.89 -8.08 -10.97
N GLU A 365 0.01 -8.64 -11.79
CA GLU A 365 -0.15 -10.09 -11.88
C GLU A 365 1.11 -10.80 -12.40
N ILE A 366 1.77 -10.22 -13.39
CA ILE A 366 3.05 -10.72 -13.90
C ILE A 366 4.10 -10.64 -12.79
N SER A 367 4.17 -9.53 -12.06
CA SER A 367 5.12 -9.31 -10.98
C SER A 367 5.02 -10.39 -9.90
N VAL A 368 3.81 -10.67 -9.39
CA VAL A 368 3.60 -11.72 -8.39
C VAL A 368 4.14 -13.08 -8.85
N ARG A 369 3.98 -13.43 -10.13
CA ARG A 369 4.51 -14.67 -10.72
C ARG A 369 6.03 -14.60 -10.93
N PHE A 370 6.53 -13.49 -11.45
CA PHE A 370 7.94 -13.27 -11.72
C PHE A 370 8.81 -13.36 -10.47
N PHE A 371 8.38 -12.74 -9.36
CA PHE A 371 9.15 -12.77 -8.12
C PHE A 371 9.14 -14.15 -7.42
N LYS A 372 8.28 -15.08 -7.81
CA LYS A 372 8.35 -16.49 -7.39
C LYS A 372 9.42 -17.31 -8.11
N LEU A 373 9.92 -16.81 -9.25
CA LEU A 373 10.96 -17.47 -10.01
C LEU A 373 12.33 -17.38 -9.32
N THR A 374 13.23 -18.30 -9.63
CA THR A 374 14.61 -18.24 -9.17
C THR A 374 15.35 -17.05 -9.79
N LEU A 375 16.44 -16.60 -9.15
CA LEU A 375 17.27 -15.52 -9.66
C LEU A 375 17.74 -15.77 -11.11
N SER A 376 18.15 -17.01 -11.40
CA SER A 376 18.59 -17.42 -12.74
C SER A 376 17.47 -17.31 -13.76
N GLN A 377 16.24 -17.73 -13.44
CA GLN A 377 15.09 -17.63 -14.33
C GLN A 377 14.72 -16.16 -14.57
N LYS A 378 14.68 -15.32 -13.52
CA LYS A 378 14.42 -13.89 -13.64
C LYS A 378 15.44 -13.19 -14.55
N SER A 379 16.73 -13.46 -14.33
CA SER A 379 17.81 -12.89 -15.14
C SER A 379 17.76 -13.38 -16.59
N SER A 380 17.44 -14.65 -16.81
CA SER A 380 17.29 -15.23 -18.16
C SER A 380 16.16 -14.56 -18.94
N ILE A 381 14.98 -14.39 -18.32
CA ILE A 381 13.83 -13.70 -18.94
C ILE A 381 14.19 -12.25 -19.28
N ALA A 382 14.75 -11.54 -18.32
CA ALA A 382 15.10 -10.13 -18.49
C ALA A 382 16.18 -9.94 -19.56
N GLY A 383 17.19 -10.82 -19.64
CA GLY A 383 18.20 -10.83 -20.68
C GLY A 383 17.62 -11.18 -22.06
N LYS A 384 16.77 -12.21 -22.15
CA LYS A 384 16.10 -12.62 -23.40
C LYS A 384 15.27 -11.50 -24.04
N LEU A 385 14.62 -10.69 -23.22
CA LEU A 385 13.81 -9.56 -23.65
C LEU A 385 14.61 -8.24 -23.73
N ASN A 386 15.90 -8.29 -23.48
CA ASN A 386 16.81 -7.14 -23.49
C ASN A 386 16.33 -6.01 -22.55
N LEU A 387 15.86 -6.39 -21.35
CA LEU A 387 15.32 -5.48 -20.33
C LEU A 387 16.31 -5.18 -19.19
N LEU A 388 17.52 -5.76 -19.21
CA LEU A 388 18.63 -5.43 -18.33
C LEU A 388 19.64 -4.52 -19.04
N GLU A 389 20.16 -3.55 -18.32
CA GLU A 389 21.17 -2.61 -18.77
C GLU A 389 22.40 -2.65 -17.85
N GLU A 390 23.54 -2.10 -18.28
CA GLU A 390 24.79 -2.15 -17.51
C GLU A 390 24.66 -1.51 -16.12
N GLU A 391 23.88 -0.44 -16.02
CA GLU A 391 23.61 0.26 -14.76
C GLU A 391 22.86 -0.57 -13.71
N ASP A 392 22.21 -1.66 -14.14
CA ASP A 392 21.48 -2.55 -13.22
C ASP A 392 22.43 -3.53 -12.50
N ALA A 393 23.66 -3.71 -12.97
CA ALA A 393 24.60 -4.72 -12.44
C ALA A 393 24.92 -4.50 -10.95
N ASN A 394 24.96 -3.26 -10.50
CA ASN A 394 25.31 -2.88 -9.14
C ASN A 394 24.09 -2.54 -8.26
N GLN A 395 22.87 -2.76 -8.78
CA GLN A 395 21.66 -2.49 -8.02
C GLN A 395 21.21 -3.72 -7.21
N PRO A 396 20.54 -3.52 -6.07
CA PRO A 396 19.85 -4.61 -5.36
C PRO A 396 18.86 -5.34 -6.28
N ASP A 397 18.65 -6.62 -6.03
CA ASP A 397 17.83 -7.47 -6.90
C ASP A 397 16.41 -6.93 -7.10
N PHE A 398 15.79 -6.42 -6.02
CA PHE A 398 14.44 -5.86 -6.12
C PHE A 398 14.40 -4.63 -7.04
N GLU A 399 15.39 -3.75 -6.97
CA GLU A 399 15.47 -2.56 -7.83
C GLU A 399 15.78 -2.94 -9.28
N ARG A 400 16.76 -3.82 -9.49
CA ARG A 400 17.10 -4.38 -10.80
C ARG A 400 15.86 -4.92 -11.51
N PHE A 401 15.09 -5.75 -10.84
CA PHE A 401 13.92 -6.38 -11.44
C PHE A 401 12.70 -5.46 -11.52
N MET A 402 12.57 -4.47 -10.67
CA MET A 402 11.53 -3.43 -10.87
C MET A 402 11.79 -2.61 -12.13
N ARG A 403 13.05 -2.30 -12.46
CA ARG A 403 13.42 -1.62 -13.70
C ARG A 403 13.05 -2.44 -14.95
N VAL A 404 13.13 -3.79 -14.88
CA VAL A 404 12.63 -4.70 -15.93
C VAL A 404 11.16 -4.42 -16.27
N PHE A 405 10.30 -4.28 -15.25
CA PHE A 405 8.88 -3.98 -15.48
C PHE A 405 8.65 -2.58 -16.06
N VAL A 406 9.38 -1.59 -15.57
CA VAL A 406 9.31 -0.22 -16.12
C VAL A 406 9.70 -0.22 -17.60
N ARG A 407 10.82 -0.86 -17.96
CA ARG A 407 11.29 -0.94 -19.35
C ARG A 407 10.37 -1.79 -20.24
N ALA A 408 9.84 -2.91 -19.72
CA ALA A 408 8.87 -3.72 -20.45
C ALA A 408 7.64 -2.88 -20.85
N ARG A 409 7.14 -2.05 -19.92
CA ARG A 409 6.05 -1.13 -20.21
C ARG A 409 6.44 -0.06 -21.23
N GLN A 410 7.57 0.62 -21.02
CA GLN A 410 8.04 1.67 -21.92
C GLN A 410 8.27 1.18 -23.35
N ARG A 411 8.72 -0.08 -23.50
CA ARG A 411 9.04 -0.71 -24.80
C ARG A 411 7.86 -1.52 -25.38
N GLY A 412 6.69 -1.54 -24.73
CA GLY A 412 5.51 -2.29 -25.19
C GLY A 412 5.66 -3.81 -25.12
N LEU A 413 6.55 -4.33 -24.25
CA LEU A 413 6.89 -5.75 -24.13
C LEU A 413 6.14 -6.47 -23.00
N ILE A 414 5.04 -5.92 -22.49
CA ILE A 414 4.28 -6.51 -21.36
C ILE A 414 3.78 -7.92 -21.73
N ALA A 415 3.23 -8.11 -22.93
CA ALA A 415 2.72 -9.40 -23.38
C ALA A 415 3.84 -10.44 -23.55
N ASP A 416 5.02 -10.02 -24.01
CA ASP A 416 6.19 -10.89 -24.13
C ASP A 416 6.72 -11.30 -22.76
N LEU A 417 6.79 -10.35 -21.81
CA LEU A 417 7.17 -10.63 -20.43
C LEU A 417 6.20 -11.63 -19.78
N ASP A 418 4.91 -11.45 -19.94
CA ASP A 418 3.91 -12.38 -19.41
C ASP A 418 4.08 -13.80 -19.95
N ARG A 419 4.30 -13.91 -21.27
CA ARG A 419 4.52 -15.21 -21.95
C ARG A 419 5.76 -15.92 -21.40
N GLU A 420 6.88 -15.23 -21.25
CA GLU A 420 8.13 -15.80 -20.74
C GLU A 420 8.02 -16.19 -19.27
N VAL A 421 7.34 -15.36 -18.45
CA VAL A 421 7.09 -15.66 -17.03
C VAL A 421 6.21 -16.89 -16.87
N LYS A 422 5.14 -17.02 -17.66
CA LYS A 422 4.27 -18.20 -17.67
C LYS A 422 5.03 -19.46 -18.09
N ALA A 423 5.86 -19.37 -19.12
CA ALA A 423 6.67 -20.50 -19.59
C ALA A 423 7.67 -20.96 -18.53
N ALA A 424 8.37 -20.04 -17.87
CA ALA A 424 9.32 -20.36 -16.81
C ALA A 424 8.64 -20.96 -15.57
N ALA A 425 7.45 -20.47 -15.21
CA ALA A 425 6.67 -21.01 -14.09
C ALA A 425 6.15 -22.43 -14.38
N ALA A 426 5.80 -22.75 -15.63
CA ALA A 426 5.34 -24.08 -16.04
C ALA A 426 6.50 -25.11 -16.17
N GLY A 427 7.73 -24.67 -16.46
CA GLY A 427 8.91 -25.54 -16.62
C GLY A 427 9.66 -25.88 -15.33
N GLY A 428 9.18 -25.42 -14.17
CA GLY A 428 9.80 -25.59 -12.86
C GLY A 428 9.27 -26.77 -12.03
N HIS A 429 8.93 -27.87 -12.68
CA HIS A 429 8.59 -29.16 -12.03
C HIS A 429 9.67 -30.19 -12.28
#